data_4a6310bf6b836b38c85d274349c26660
#
_entry.id   4a6310bf6b836b38c85d274349c26660
#
_cell.length_a   1.000
_cell.length_b   1.000
_cell.length_c   1.000
_cell.angle_alpha   90.00
_cell.angle_beta   90.00
_cell.angle_gamma   90.00
#
_symmetry.space_group_name_H-M   'P 1'
#
loop_
_entity.id
_entity.type
_entity.pdbx_description
1 polymer ?
#
loop_
_entity_poly.entity_id
_entity_poly.type
_entity_poly.pdbx_seq_one_letter_code
_entity_poly.pdbx_strand_id
1 'polypeptide(L)' 'MSAPEVDQSGEIGHVHHPQRQVLLDFMKHLKLNGFLRYSYPMPDQERGEGWMLFLYERLSDDIINSFEA' A
#
# COMPACT_ATOMS: atom_id res chain seq x y z
N MET A 1 -15.85 2.80 -0.31
CA MET A 1 -14.65 2.47 0.50
C MET A 1 -13.56 3.50 0.27
N SER A 2 -12.77 3.77 1.29
CA SER A 2 -11.66 4.69 1.16
C SER A 2 -10.46 4.00 0.51
N ALA A 3 -9.70 4.73 -0.29
CA ALA A 3 -8.45 4.25 -0.86
C ALA A 3 -7.39 4.14 0.26
N PRO A 4 -6.40 3.25 0.10
CA PRO A 4 -5.30 3.20 1.06
C PRO A 4 -4.48 4.49 1.01
N GLU A 5 -3.93 4.86 2.14
CA GLU A 5 -3.07 6.02 2.26
C GLU A 5 -1.63 5.64 1.93
N VAL A 6 -1.06 6.29 0.93
CA VAL A 6 0.31 6.01 0.46
C VAL A 6 1.22 7.15 0.88
N ASP A 7 2.29 6.83 1.62
CA ASP A 7 3.29 7.78 2.05
C ASP A 7 4.66 7.37 1.50
N GLN A 8 5.20 8.17 0.60
CA GLN A 8 6.51 7.94 0.00
C GLN A 8 7.49 9.08 0.29
N SER A 9 7.33 9.72 1.44
CA SER A 9 8.20 10.83 1.85
C SER A 9 9.61 10.39 2.22
N GLY A 10 9.79 9.12 2.64
CA GLY A 10 11.09 8.55 2.99
C GLY A 10 11.62 7.65 1.89
N GLU A 11 12.77 7.00 2.14
CA GLU A 11 13.37 6.05 1.21
C GLU A 11 12.49 4.81 1.02
N ILE A 12 11.82 4.39 2.09
CA ILE A 12 10.89 3.28 2.05
C ILE A 12 9.48 3.84 2.16
N GLY A 13 8.64 3.54 1.18
CA GLY A 13 7.24 3.95 1.20
C GLY A 13 6.41 3.08 2.13
N HIS A 14 5.32 3.64 2.62
CA HIS A 14 4.36 2.95 3.48
C HIS A 14 2.97 3.08 2.89
N VAL A 15 2.16 2.03 3.02
CA VAL A 15 0.75 2.06 2.64
C VAL A 15 -0.06 1.64 3.84
N HIS A 16 -1.06 2.44 4.23
CA HIS A 16 -1.85 2.22 5.43
C HIS A 16 -3.33 2.13 5.09
N HIS A 17 -4.04 1.24 5.76
CA HIS A 17 -5.49 1.16 5.69
C HIS A 17 -6.03 0.42 6.92
N PRO A 18 -7.21 0.82 7.43
CA PRO A 18 -7.83 0.12 8.57
C PRO A 18 -8.20 -1.33 8.28
N GLN A 19 -8.48 -1.66 7.02
CA GLN A 19 -8.91 -2.99 6.62
C GLN A 19 -7.82 -3.72 5.84
N ARG A 20 -7.40 -4.88 6.36
CA ARG A 20 -6.37 -5.70 5.72
C ARG A 20 -6.74 -6.09 4.29
N GLN A 21 -8.01 -6.37 4.03
CA GLN A 21 -8.45 -6.81 2.70
C GLN A 21 -8.18 -5.74 1.63
N VAL A 22 -8.32 -4.48 1.98
CA VAL A 22 -8.02 -3.38 1.04
C VAL A 22 -6.55 -3.39 0.64
N LEU A 23 -5.65 -3.66 1.59
CA LEU A 23 -4.21 -3.78 1.27
C LEU A 23 -3.91 -5.00 0.43
N LEU A 24 -4.60 -6.13 0.66
CA LEU A 24 -4.45 -7.32 -0.19
C LEU A 24 -4.89 -7.02 -1.62
N ASP A 25 -6.00 -6.31 -1.78
CA ASP A 25 -6.49 -5.91 -3.10
C ASP A 25 -5.52 -4.93 -3.77
N PHE A 26 -4.95 -4.03 -2.99
CA PHE A 26 -3.95 -3.09 -3.48
C PHE A 26 -2.69 -3.82 -3.97
N MET A 27 -2.22 -4.83 -3.22
CA MET A 27 -1.09 -5.67 -3.63
C MET A 27 -1.36 -6.34 -4.98
N LYS A 28 -2.56 -6.87 -5.17
CA LYS A 28 -2.96 -7.48 -6.43
C LYS A 28 -2.91 -6.47 -7.57
N HIS A 29 -3.39 -5.26 -7.31
CA HIS A 29 -3.34 -4.16 -8.26
C HIS A 29 -1.90 -3.81 -8.65
N LEU A 30 -0.99 -3.73 -7.67
CA LEU A 30 0.42 -3.48 -7.92
C LEU A 30 1.03 -4.55 -8.80
N LYS A 31 0.76 -5.81 -8.47
CA LYS A 31 1.28 -6.95 -9.24
C LYS A 31 0.80 -6.93 -10.68
N LEU A 32 -0.46 -6.59 -10.91
CA LEU A 32 -1.03 -6.49 -12.25
C LEU A 32 -0.39 -5.36 -13.07
N ASN A 33 0.17 -4.35 -12.40
CA ASN A 33 0.87 -3.25 -13.03
C ASN A 33 2.40 -3.45 -13.08
N GLY A 34 2.87 -4.66 -12.78
CA GLY A 34 4.28 -4.98 -12.86
C GLY A 34 5.12 -4.52 -11.67
N PHE A 35 4.50 -4.03 -10.61
CA PHE A 35 5.20 -3.59 -9.41
C PHE A 35 5.24 -4.74 -8.40
N LEU A 36 6.45 -5.22 -8.07
CA LEU A 36 6.63 -6.40 -7.23
C LEU A 36 7.41 -6.12 -5.93
N ARG A 37 7.84 -4.88 -5.71
CA ARG A 37 8.70 -4.52 -4.58
C ARG A 37 7.88 -4.00 -3.40
N TYR A 38 7.14 -4.90 -2.76
CA TYR A 38 6.30 -4.57 -1.60
C TYR A 38 6.30 -5.72 -0.60
N SER A 39 5.96 -5.41 0.66
CA SER A 39 5.78 -6.42 1.70
C SER A 39 4.33 -6.87 1.78
N TYR A 40 4.08 -7.97 2.50
CA TYR A 40 2.72 -8.33 2.87
C TYR A 40 2.17 -7.39 3.94
N PRO A 41 0.84 -7.26 4.03
CA PRO A 41 0.24 -6.46 5.10
C PRO A 41 0.60 -7.00 6.48
N MET A 42 0.88 -6.08 7.39
CA MET A 42 1.19 -6.38 8.78
C MET A 42 0.45 -5.40 9.67
N PRO A 43 0.29 -5.71 10.97
CA PRO A 43 -0.30 -4.73 11.89
C PRO A 43 0.48 -3.41 11.85
N ASP A 44 -0.26 -2.30 11.82
CA ASP A 44 0.34 -0.97 11.72
C ASP A 44 0.87 -0.54 13.08
N GLN A 45 2.18 -0.68 13.27
CA GLN A 45 2.83 -0.33 14.53
C GLN A 45 3.10 1.17 14.64
N GLU A 46 3.09 1.90 13.53
CA GLU A 46 3.28 3.35 13.55
C GLU A 46 2.05 4.07 14.10
N ARG A 47 0.87 3.59 13.74
CA ARG A 47 -0.40 4.19 14.15
C ARG A 47 -1.05 3.49 15.33
N GLY A 48 -0.58 2.28 15.67
CA GLY A 48 -1.14 1.48 16.73
C GLY A 48 -2.46 0.80 16.41
N GLU A 49 -2.98 0.96 15.18
CA GLU A 49 -4.22 0.30 14.73
C GLU A 49 -4.21 0.18 13.21
N GLY A 50 -5.02 -0.76 12.70
CA GLY A 50 -5.11 -1.00 11.25
C GLY A 50 -3.95 -1.81 10.73
N TRP A 51 -3.71 -1.69 9.43
CA TRP A 51 -2.72 -2.50 8.71
C TRP A 51 -1.85 -1.62 7.84
N MET A 52 -0.64 -2.10 7.56
CA MET A 52 0.31 -1.40 6.70
C MET A 52 1.12 -2.38 5.87
N LEU A 53 1.71 -1.90 4.78
CA LEU A 53 2.74 -2.62 4.05
C LEU A 53 3.82 -1.64 3.62
N PHE A 54 5.00 -2.18 3.29
CA PHE A 54 6.12 -1.37 2.82
C PHE A 54 6.24 -1.44 1.31
N LEU A 55 6.71 -0.33 0.73
CA LEU A 55 7.08 -0.26 -0.68
C LEU A 55 8.60 -0.08 -0.74
N TYR A 56 9.29 -1.02 -1.38
CA TYR A 56 10.75 -1.01 -1.46
C TYR A 56 11.29 -0.26 -2.68
N GLU A 57 10.40 0.20 -3.53
CA GLU A 57 10.69 1.09 -4.66
C GLU A 57 9.62 2.16 -4.72
N ARG A 58 9.93 3.26 -5.41
CA ARG A 58 8.95 4.31 -5.59
C ARG A 58 7.83 3.85 -6.51
N LEU A 59 6.61 4.01 -6.03
CA LEU A 59 5.39 3.69 -6.76
C LEU A 59 4.91 4.92 -7.52
N SER A 60 4.57 4.77 -8.79
CA SER A 60 4.08 5.90 -9.58
C SER A 60 2.68 6.34 -9.16
N ASP A 61 2.42 7.62 -9.29
CA ASP A 61 1.10 8.18 -8.97
C ASP A 61 0.01 7.59 -9.88
N ASP A 62 0.33 7.26 -11.12
CA ASP A 62 -0.63 6.66 -12.05
C ASP A 62 -1.15 5.32 -11.53
N ILE A 63 -0.27 4.49 -10.98
CA ILE A 63 -0.66 3.21 -10.40
C ILE A 63 -1.51 3.43 -9.15
N ILE A 64 -1.10 4.37 -8.29
CA ILE A 64 -1.85 4.70 -7.07
C ILE A 64 -3.26 5.18 -7.44
N ASN A 65 -3.36 6.10 -8.37
CA ASN A 65 -4.62 6.74 -8.73
C ASN A 65 -5.57 5.81 -9.50
N SER A 66 -5.05 4.77 -10.13
CA SER A 66 -5.87 3.80 -10.87
C SER A 66 -6.48 2.72 -9.99
N PHE A 67 -6.10 2.66 -8.71
CA PHE A 67 -6.66 1.68 -7.79
C PHE A 67 -8.07 2.09 -7.36
N GLU A 68 -9.00 1.15 -7.49
CA GLU A 68 -10.38 1.32 -7.02
C GLU A 68 -10.63 0.36 -5.86
N ALA A 69 -10.90 0.93 -4.71
CA ALA A 69 -11.16 0.15 -3.50
C ALA A 69 -12.61 -0.28 -3.40
#